data_f6497c689a2b677201c989c1e98aa880
#
_entry.id   f6497c689a2b677201c989c1e98aa880
#
_cell.length_a   1.000
_cell.length_b   1.000
_cell.length_c   1.000
_cell.angle_alpha   90.00
_cell.angle_beta   90.00
_cell.angle_gamma   90.00
#
_symmetry.space_group_name_H-M   'P 1'
#
loop_
_entity.id
_entity.type
_entity.pdbx_description
1 polymer ?
#
loop_
_entity_poly.entity_id
_entity_poly.type
_entity_poly.pdbx_seq_one_letter_code
_entity_poly.pdbx_strand_id
1 'polypeptide(L)'
;MGIVIGIDVGGSTTKIVGINGEQIQSPMFITATDPVTSLFGAFGKYIYDNGIQLSDIEQVMLTGVGSAFVDSPLYGLPTDKVDEFIANGLGARHATDIDQLIVVSMGTGTSFVRINGEKIGHIGGMAIGGGTLQGLSRLLLKTHDFRQIAAIAEKGDVTRVNLQIGDICNRPLPDLPVHATASLFGKADSNASQED
;
A
#
# COMPACT_ATOMS: atom_id res chain seq x y z
N MET A 1 28.43 7.97 -9.91
CA MET A 1 27.05 8.07 -9.44
C MET A 1 26.93 7.13 -8.26
N GLY A 2 26.51 7.65 -7.11
CA GLY A 2 26.27 6.85 -5.94
C GLY A 2 24.85 6.25 -5.94
N ILE A 3 24.59 5.38 -4.99
CA ILE A 3 23.27 4.75 -4.83
C ILE A 3 22.32 5.74 -4.15
N VAL A 4 21.14 5.92 -4.70
CA VAL A 4 20.03 6.61 -4.03
C VAL A 4 19.13 5.56 -3.39
N ILE A 5 18.84 5.69 -2.10
CA ILE A 5 17.93 4.78 -1.39
C ILE A 5 16.62 5.49 -1.08
N GLY A 6 15.52 4.95 -1.60
CA GLY A 6 14.17 5.37 -1.29
C GLY A 6 13.54 4.51 -0.20
N ILE A 7 12.93 5.16 0.81
CA ILE A 7 12.29 4.47 1.94
C ILE A 7 10.90 5.05 2.19
N ASP A 8 9.88 4.22 2.06
CA ASP A 8 8.52 4.53 2.50
C ASP A 8 8.31 3.97 3.92
N VAL A 9 8.24 4.87 4.88
CA VAL A 9 7.97 4.55 6.30
C VAL A 9 6.46 4.60 6.52
N GLY A 10 5.78 3.53 6.14
CA GLY A 10 4.33 3.43 6.31
C GLY A 10 3.90 3.14 7.76
N GLY A 11 2.60 3.21 8.02
CA GLY A 11 2.04 2.95 9.34
C GLY A 11 2.13 1.49 9.81
N SER A 12 2.23 0.54 8.88
CA SER A 12 2.29 -0.90 9.18
C SER A 12 3.43 -1.63 8.48
N THR A 13 4.04 -1.02 7.49
CA THR A 13 5.09 -1.64 6.66
C THR A 13 6.07 -0.57 6.20
N THR A 14 7.37 -0.83 6.40
CA THR A 14 8.45 -0.05 5.80
C THR A 14 8.88 -0.74 4.51
N LYS A 15 8.98 0.03 3.43
CA LYS A 15 9.41 -0.43 2.11
C LYS A 15 10.69 0.30 1.75
N ILE A 16 11.66 -0.40 1.17
CA ILE A 16 12.96 0.16 0.82
C ILE A 16 13.42 -0.35 -0.53
N VAL A 17 14.00 0.53 -1.31
CA VAL A 17 14.56 0.24 -2.63
C VAL A 17 15.80 1.10 -2.88
N GLY A 18 16.81 0.54 -3.54
CA GLY A 18 17.98 1.27 -4.01
C GLY A 18 17.95 1.45 -5.51
N ILE A 19 18.47 2.58 -5.98
CA ILE A 19 18.64 2.89 -7.40
C ILE A 19 20.09 3.26 -7.65
N ASN A 20 20.73 2.57 -8.58
CA ASN A 20 22.10 2.87 -9.04
C ASN A 20 22.07 3.20 -10.53
N GLY A 21 22.10 4.49 -10.87
CA GLY A 21 21.82 4.94 -12.23
C GLY A 21 20.40 4.58 -12.67
N GLU A 22 20.27 3.73 -13.70
CA GLU A 22 18.97 3.22 -14.17
C GLU A 22 18.60 1.86 -13.55
N GLN A 23 19.50 1.26 -12.77
CA GLN A 23 19.30 -0.06 -12.21
C GLN A 23 18.57 0.03 -10.86
N ILE A 24 17.36 -0.53 -10.82
CA ILE A 24 16.58 -0.70 -9.60
C ILE A 24 17.01 -2.01 -8.92
N GLN A 25 17.44 -1.93 -7.67
CA GLN A 25 17.75 -3.09 -6.84
C GLN A 25 16.48 -3.71 -6.28
N SER A 26 16.54 -4.98 -5.86
CA SER A 26 15.37 -5.68 -5.32
C SER A 26 14.77 -4.94 -4.13
N PRO A 27 13.47 -4.62 -4.17
CA PRO A 27 12.82 -3.96 -3.04
C PRO A 27 12.68 -4.90 -1.85
N MET A 28 12.72 -4.33 -0.64
CA MET A 28 12.49 -5.07 0.59
C MET A 28 11.29 -4.49 1.34
N PHE A 29 10.53 -5.37 1.98
CA PHE A 29 9.34 -5.03 2.77
C PHE A 29 9.52 -5.56 4.19
N ILE A 30 9.34 -4.70 5.19
CA ILE A 30 9.44 -5.07 6.61
C ILE A 30 8.17 -4.62 7.32
N THR A 31 7.52 -5.56 8.00
CA THR A 31 6.38 -5.23 8.88
C THR A 31 6.92 -4.51 10.11
N ALA A 32 6.28 -3.39 10.48
CA ALA A 32 6.73 -2.50 11.52
C ALA A 32 5.67 -2.29 12.59
N THR A 33 6.10 -2.24 13.84
CA THR A 33 5.28 -1.80 14.98
C THR A 33 5.68 -0.41 15.47
N ASP A 34 6.95 -0.04 15.30
CA ASP A 34 7.51 1.27 15.60
C ASP A 34 8.20 1.84 14.35
N PRO A 35 7.76 3.00 13.83
CA PRO A 35 8.27 3.55 12.57
C PRO A 35 9.79 3.82 12.59
N VAL A 36 10.30 4.37 13.69
CA VAL A 36 11.73 4.73 13.80
C VAL A 36 12.60 3.49 13.85
N THR A 37 12.30 2.55 14.76
CA THR A 37 13.03 1.28 14.87
C THR A 37 12.99 0.50 13.56
N SER A 38 11.84 0.51 12.89
CA SER A 38 11.66 -0.18 11.61
C SER A 38 12.45 0.46 10.50
N LEU A 39 12.52 1.79 10.44
CA LEU A 39 13.34 2.50 9.47
C LEU A 39 14.82 2.12 9.61
N PHE A 40 15.38 2.24 10.82
CA PHE A 40 16.79 1.93 11.05
C PHE A 40 17.09 0.45 10.83
N GLY A 41 16.19 -0.45 11.28
CA GLY A 41 16.32 -1.89 11.05
C GLY A 41 16.20 -2.27 9.57
N ALA A 42 15.25 -1.71 8.84
CA ALA A 42 15.06 -1.92 7.41
C ALA A 42 16.29 -1.48 6.61
N PHE A 43 16.77 -0.25 6.88
CA PHE A 43 17.96 0.28 6.22
C PHE A 43 19.19 -0.59 6.48
N GLY A 44 19.48 -0.90 7.75
CA GLY A 44 20.62 -1.74 8.10
C GLY A 44 20.58 -3.12 7.46
N LYS A 45 19.39 -3.76 7.48
CA LYS A 45 19.19 -5.04 6.80
C LYS A 45 19.36 -4.92 5.28
N TYR A 46 18.81 -3.87 4.68
CA TYR A 46 18.88 -3.65 3.24
C TYR A 46 20.31 -3.51 2.72
N ILE A 47 21.12 -2.66 3.38
CA ILE A 47 22.51 -2.48 2.99
C ILE A 47 23.33 -3.75 3.22
N TYR A 48 23.07 -4.51 4.29
CA TYR A 48 23.71 -5.78 4.58
C TYR A 48 23.39 -6.84 3.50
N ASP A 49 22.11 -7.03 3.20
CA ASP A 49 21.65 -8.04 2.23
C ASP A 49 22.15 -7.76 0.80
N ASN A 50 22.34 -6.49 0.44
CA ASN A 50 22.81 -6.08 -0.89
C ASN A 50 24.31 -5.78 -0.95
N GLY A 51 25.06 -5.93 0.13
CA GLY A 51 26.50 -5.67 0.19
C GLY A 51 26.89 -4.20 -0.03
N ILE A 52 25.98 -3.26 0.29
CA ILE A 52 26.17 -1.82 0.09
C ILE A 52 26.96 -1.26 1.26
N GLN A 53 27.99 -0.45 0.99
CA GLN A 53 28.68 0.31 2.02
C GLN A 53 28.02 1.70 2.17
N LEU A 54 28.08 2.30 3.38
CA LEU A 54 27.55 3.65 3.57
C LEU A 54 28.19 4.68 2.63
N SER A 55 29.46 4.49 2.29
CA SER A 55 30.20 5.34 1.33
C SER A 55 29.69 5.26 -0.12
N ASP A 56 28.93 4.21 -0.46
CA ASP A 56 28.38 4.02 -1.81
C ASP A 56 27.05 4.77 -1.97
N ILE A 57 26.47 5.23 -0.86
CA ILE A 57 25.16 5.90 -0.83
C ILE A 57 25.34 7.39 -1.01
N GLU A 58 24.79 7.92 -2.08
CA GLU A 58 24.78 9.33 -2.40
C GLU A 58 23.70 10.07 -1.62
N GLN A 59 22.51 9.47 -1.50
CA GLN A 59 21.35 10.11 -0.88
C GLN A 59 20.32 9.10 -0.36
N VAL A 60 19.60 9.48 0.68
CA VAL A 60 18.41 8.78 1.18
C VAL A 60 17.19 9.67 1.00
N MET A 61 16.13 9.13 0.39
CA MET A 61 14.84 9.79 0.22
C MET A 61 13.79 9.12 1.08
N LEU A 62 13.19 9.85 2.00
CA LEU A 62 12.17 9.35 2.91
C LEU A 62 10.78 9.80 2.49
N THR A 63 9.81 8.90 2.59
CA THR A 63 8.39 9.19 2.41
C THR A 63 7.54 8.37 3.41
N GLY A 64 6.23 8.53 3.33
CA GLY A 64 5.28 7.89 4.22
C GLY A 64 5.08 8.63 5.54
N VAL A 65 3.98 8.31 6.23
CA VAL A 65 3.56 9.00 7.47
C VAL A 65 4.60 8.88 8.60
N GLY A 66 5.32 7.76 8.67
CA GLY A 66 6.36 7.53 9.67
C GLY A 66 7.62 8.38 9.46
N SER A 67 7.84 8.92 8.26
CA SER A 67 8.98 9.82 8.00
C SER A 67 8.92 11.10 8.82
N ALA A 68 7.74 11.49 9.31
CA ALA A 68 7.55 12.65 10.18
C ALA A 68 8.29 12.53 11.53
N PHE A 69 8.60 11.30 11.98
CA PHE A 69 9.32 11.05 13.24
C PHE A 69 10.85 11.08 13.08
N VAL A 70 11.36 11.37 11.89
CA VAL A 70 12.80 11.35 11.59
C VAL A 70 13.25 12.79 11.32
N ASP A 71 13.96 13.38 12.28
CA ASP A 71 14.38 14.79 12.22
C ASP A 71 15.88 14.96 11.94
N SER A 72 16.62 13.87 11.78
CA SER A 72 18.05 13.89 11.56
C SER A 72 18.46 13.02 10.37
N PRO A 73 19.63 13.30 9.75
CA PRO A 73 20.16 12.46 8.68
C PRO A 73 20.32 11.01 9.12
N LEU A 74 19.87 10.07 8.27
CA LEU A 74 19.95 8.64 8.53
C LEU A 74 21.40 8.18 8.47
N TYR A 75 21.95 7.73 9.59
CA TYR A 75 23.37 7.35 9.73
C TYR A 75 24.36 8.42 9.24
N GLY A 76 23.99 9.70 9.31
CA GLY A 76 24.81 10.82 8.83
C GLY A 76 24.84 11.00 7.32
N LEU A 77 24.04 10.24 6.57
CA LEU A 77 23.92 10.35 5.12
C LEU A 77 23.02 11.55 4.73
N PRO A 78 23.24 12.18 3.56
CA PRO A 78 22.29 13.15 3.02
C PRO A 78 20.90 12.54 2.95
N THR A 79 19.95 13.16 3.64
CA THR A 79 18.60 12.62 3.80
C THR A 79 17.57 13.72 3.56
N ASP A 80 16.68 13.50 2.57
CA ASP A 80 15.59 14.39 2.26
C ASP A 80 14.24 13.68 2.35
N LYS A 81 13.17 14.47 2.45
CA LYS A 81 11.80 13.98 2.49
C LYS A 81 11.06 14.35 1.22
N VAL A 82 10.24 13.45 0.74
CA VAL A 82 9.32 13.66 -0.39
C VAL A 82 7.90 13.33 0.03
N ASP A 83 6.94 14.11 -0.46
CA ASP A 83 5.52 13.83 -0.25
C ASP A 83 5.14 12.45 -0.81
N GLU A 84 4.35 11.69 -0.05
CA GLU A 84 3.96 10.31 -0.41
C GLU A 84 3.19 10.24 -1.73
N PHE A 85 2.32 11.22 -2.01
CA PHE A 85 1.54 11.23 -3.24
C PHE A 85 2.42 11.56 -4.45
N ILE A 86 3.40 12.44 -4.27
CA ILE A 86 4.40 12.75 -5.30
C ILE A 86 5.27 11.52 -5.58
N ALA A 87 5.76 10.84 -4.53
CA ALA A 87 6.56 9.63 -4.67
C ALA A 87 5.80 8.52 -5.40
N ASN A 88 4.53 8.27 -5.01
CA ASN A 88 3.65 7.31 -5.65
C ASN A 88 3.41 7.64 -7.13
N GLY A 89 3.18 8.91 -7.43
CA GLY A 89 2.98 9.40 -8.78
C GLY A 89 4.20 9.21 -9.67
N LEU A 90 5.36 9.68 -9.21
CA LEU A 90 6.64 9.55 -9.92
C LEU A 90 7.00 8.07 -10.16
N GLY A 91 6.86 7.23 -9.13
CA GLY A 91 7.13 5.80 -9.22
C GLY A 91 6.24 5.10 -10.24
N ALA A 92 4.94 5.39 -10.23
CA ALA A 92 4.00 4.80 -11.19
C ALA A 92 4.28 5.24 -12.62
N ARG A 93 4.57 6.53 -12.85
CA ARG A 93 4.95 7.04 -14.17
C ARG A 93 6.23 6.37 -14.67
N HIS A 94 7.24 6.27 -13.82
CA HIS A 94 8.50 5.60 -14.17
C HIS A 94 8.29 4.13 -14.53
N ALA A 95 7.44 3.42 -13.77
CA ALA A 95 7.20 1.99 -13.99
C ALA A 95 6.34 1.68 -15.22
N THR A 96 5.51 2.62 -15.68
CA THR A 96 4.55 2.40 -16.77
C THR A 96 4.87 3.13 -18.05
N ASP A 97 5.71 4.17 -17.98
CA ASP A 97 5.97 5.14 -19.06
C ASP A 97 4.68 5.82 -19.59
N ILE A 98 3.69 6.00 -18.71
CA ILE A 98 2.40 6.63 -19.04
C ILE A 98 2.32 8.00 -18.38
N ASP A 99 2.08 9.05 -19.19
CA ASP A 99 2.03 10.44 -18.73
C ASP A 99 0.67 10.86 -18.16
N GLN A 100 -0.39 10.11 -18.41
CA GLN A 100 -1.73 10.43 -17.92
C GLN A 100 -2.36 9.19 -17.29
N LEU A 101 -2.37 9.14 -15.96
CA LEU A 101 -2.94 8.00 -15.23
C LEU A 101 -3.47 8.42 -13.86
N ILE A 102 -4.26 7.54 -13.27
CA ILE A 102 -4.67 7.60 -11.88
C ILE A 102 -4.01 6.44 -11.16
N VAL A 103 -3.22 6.75 -10.15
CA VAL A 103 -2.63 5.77 -9.24
C VAL A 103 -3.59 5.54 -8.09
N VAL A 104 -3.95 4.28 -7.87
CA VAL A 104 -4.72 3.83 -6.70
C VAL A 104 -3.75 3.15 -5.75
N SER A 105 -3.35 3.86 -4.69
CA SER A 105 -2.45 3.32 -3.67
C SER A 105 -3.27 2.70 -2.54
N MET A 106 -3.25 1.37 -2.47
CA MET A 106 -3.97 0.58 -1.45
C MET A 106 -3.00 0.14 -0.36
N GLY A 107 -2.83 0.99 0.66
CA GLY A 107 -2.03 0.73 1.87
C GLY A 107 -2.92 0.46 3.09
N THR A 108 -2.64 1.10 4.22
CA THR A 108 -3.50 1.10 5.41
C THR A 108 -4.91 1.62 5.10
N GLY A 109 -4.99 2.72 4.33
CA GLY A 109 -6.17 3.22 3.63
C GLY A 109 -5.94 3.16 2.12
N THR A 110 -6.78 3.84 1.35
CA THR A 110 -6.66 3.94 -0.11
C THR A 110 -6.62 5.40 -0.52
N SER A 111 -5.66 5.78 -1.35
CA SER A 111 -5.53 7.11 -1.92
C SER A 111 -5.54 7.09 -3.45
N PHE A 112 -6.02 8.17 -4.05
CA PHE A 112 -6.06 8.36 -5.49
C PHE A 112 -5.15 9.53 -5.85
N VAL A 113 -4.17 9.28 -6.72
CA VAL A 113 -3.22 10.30 -7.19
C VAL A 113 -3.37 10.41 -8.71
N ARG A 114 -3.63 11.60 -9.19
CA ARG A 114 -3.72 11.88 -10.62
C ARG A 114 -2.37 12.37 -11.13
N ILE A 115 -1.95 11.82 -12.25
CA ILE A 115 -0.80 12.26 -13.03
C ILE A 115 -1.32 12.81 -14.36
N ASN A 116 -0.81 13.97 -14.74
CA ASN A 116 -1.08 14.58 -16.02
C ASN A 116 0.18 15.33 -16.47
N GLY A 117 1.05 14.65 -17.20
CA GLY A 117 2.40 15.08 -17.50
C GLY A 117 3.23 15.29 -16.22
N GLU A 118 3.75 16.49 -16.02
CA GLU A 118 4.53 16.82 -14.81
C GLU A 118 3.67 17.14 -13.58
N LYS A 119 2.35 17.30 -13.76
CA LYS A 119 1.45 17.61 -12.65
C LYS A 119 1.03 16.33 -11.94
N ILE A 120 1.41 16.21 -10.69
CA ILE A 120 1.02 15.12 -9.79
C ILE A 120 0.24 15.73 -8.64
N GLY A 121 -0.92 15.14 -8.31
CA GLY A 121 -1.74 15.65 -7.22
C GLY A 121 -2.70 14.62 -6.65
N HIS A 122 -2.87 14.66 -5.34
CA HIS A 122 -3.87 13.88 -4.64
C HIS A 122 -5.28 14.37 -5.02
N ILE A 123 -6.14 13.48 -5.46
CA ILE A 123 -7.51 13.80 -5.92
C ILE A 123 -8.60 13.22 -5.02
N GLY A 124 -8.24 12.43 -4.02
CA GLY A 124 -9.16 11.84 -3.07
C GLY A 124 -8.63 10.54 -2.47
N GLY A 125 -9.45 9.94 -1.63
CA GLY A 125 -9.13 8.68 -0.99
C GLY A 125 -10.30 8.17 -0.16
N MET A 126 -10.12 6.99 0.41
CA MET A 126 -11.08 6.41 1.35
C MET A 126 -10.34 5.78 2.52
N ALA A 127 -10.96 5.82 3.69
CA ALA A 127 -10.43 5.19 4.90
C ALA A 127 -10.62 3.65 4.91
N ILE A 128 -10.79 3.05 3.74
CA ILE A 128 -10.91 1.60 3.55
C ILE A 128 -9.66 1.10 2.86
N GLY A 129 -8.98 0.14 3.47
CA GLY A 129 -7.75 -0.46 2.96
C GLY A 129 -7.34 -1.65 3.82
N GLY A 130 -6.05 -1.98 3.80
CA GLY A 130 -5.49 -3.09 4.57
C GLY A 130 -5.72 -2.97 6.08
N GLY A 131 -5.72 -1.75 6.62
CA GLY A 131 -6.05 -1.51 8.03
C GLY A 131 -7.49 -1.90 8.37
N THR A 132 -8.44 -1.57 7.49
CA THR A 132 -9.86 -1.94 7.66
C THR A 132 -10.02 -3.45 7.57
N LEU A 133 -9.38 -4.07 6.57
CA LEU A 133 -9.42 -5.53 6.39
C LEU A 133 -8.91 -6.25 7.64
N GLN A 134 -7.74 -5.86 8.16
CA GLN A 134 -7.18 -6.45 9.38
C GLN A 134 -8.05 -6.19 10.61
N GLY A 135 -8.61 -4.98 10.75
CA GLY A 135 -9.48 -4.60 11.86
C GLY A 135 -10.75 -5.43 11.89
N LEU A 136 -11.46 -5.53 10.75
CA LEU A 136 -12.67 -6.34 10.63
C LEU A 136 -12.38 -7.82 10.82
N SER A 137 -11.31 -8.35 10.23
CA SER A 137 -10.92 -9.75 10.41
C SER A 137 -10.59 -10.07 11.87
N ARG A 138 -9.97 -9.16 12.61
CA ARG A 138 -9.74 -9.33 14.05
C ARG A 138 -11.05 -9.41 14.82
N LEU A 139 -12.04 -8.62 14.47
CA LEU A 139 -13.34 -8.61 15.12
C LEU A 139 -14.17 -9.85 14.78
N LEU A 140 -14.24 -10.21 13.50
CA LEU A 140 -15.13 -11.26 12.97
C LEU A 140 -14.46 -12.64 13.00
N LEU A 141 -13.20 -12.74 12.55
CA LEU A 141 -12.49 -14.01 12.37
C LEU A 141 -11.49 -14.32 13.48
N LYS A 142 -11.28 -13.38 14.44
CA LYS A 142 -10.30 -13.50 15.55
C LYS A 142 -8.84 -13.65 15.06
N THR A 143 -8.56 -13.29 13.81
CA THR A 143 -7.21 -13.24 13.24
C THR A 143 -6.93 -11.86 12.62
N HIS A 144 -5.65 -11.53 12.50
CA HIS A 144 -5.16 -10.36 11.77
C HIS A 144 -4.01 -10.74 10.81
N ASP A 145 -3.70 -12.02 10.72
CA ASP A 145 -2.70 -12.52 9.78
C ASP A 145 -3.29 -12.52 8.37
N PHE A 146 -2.69 -11.72 7.48
CA PHE A 146 -3.19 -11.55 6.11
C PHE A 146 -3.23 -12.87 5.32
N ARG A 147 -2.28 -13.78 5.53
CA ARG A 147 -2.25 -15.06 4.82
C ARG A 147 -3.40 -15.97 5.26
N GLN A 148 -3.70 -15.95 6.56
CA GLN A 148 -4.86 -16.69 7.09
C GLN A 148 -6.16 -16.10 6.56
N ILE A 149 -6.29 -14.76 6.56
CA ILE A 149 -7.48 -14.07 6.03
C ILE A 149 -7.67 -14.43 4.55
N ALA A 150 -6.64 -14.37 3.73
CA ALA A 150 -6.71 -14.72 2.31
C ALA A 150 -7.13 -16.19 2.10
N ALA A 151 -6.53 -17.12 2.86
CA ALA A 151 -6.85 -18.56 2.76
C ALA A 151 -8.28 -18.90 3.22
N ILE A 152 -8.86 -18.13 4.14
CA ILE A 152 -10.25 -18.22 4.54
C ILE A 152 -11.14 -17.71 3.41
N ALA A 153 -10.87 -16.49 2.93
CA ALA A 153 -11.65 -15.84 1.89
C ALA A 153 -11.68 -16.59 0.54
N GLU A 154 -10.63 -17.37 0.23
CA GLU A 154 -10.62 -18.22 -0.97
C GLU A 154 -11.72 -19.31 -0.97
N LYS A 155 -12.26 -19.64 0.18
CA LYS A 155 -13.31 -20.66 0.35
C LYS A 155 -14.69 -20.04 0.48
N GLY A 156 -14.77 -18.73 0.66
CA GLY A 156 -16.01 -18.00 0.90
C GLY A 156 -16.80 -17.72 -0.37
N ASP A 157 -18.07 -17.46 -0.18
CA ASP A 157 -18.99 -17.01 -1.22
C ASP A 157 -19.58 -15.64 -0.84
N VAL A 158 -18.99 -14.59 -1.38
CA VAL A 158 -19.41 -13.21 -1.13
C VAL A 158 -20.88 -12.94 -1.43
N THR A 159 -21.53 -13.78 -2.28
CA THR A 159 -22.96 -13.64 -2.60
C THR A 159 -23.87 -13.98 -1.42
N ARG A 160 -23.35 -14.62 -0.38
CA ARG A 160 -24.10 -14.93 0.85
C ARG A 160 -24.16 -13.76 1.82
N VAL A 161 -23.21 -12.82 1.74
CA VAL A 161 -23.13 -11.67 2.65
C VAL A 161 -23.43 -10.35 1.96
N ASN A 162 -23.03 -10.17 0.70
CA ASN A 162 -23.25 -8.93 -0.03
C ASN A 162 -24.59 -8.94 -0.79
N LEU A 163 -25.34 -7.86 -0.60
CA LEU A 163 -26.52 -7.60 -1.41
C LEU A 163 -26.07 -7.12 -2.81
N GLN A 164 -26.49 -7.87 -3.83
CA GLN A 164 -26.16 -7.56 -5.22
C GLN A 164 -27.30 -6.84 -5.95
N ILE A 165 -26.99 -6.21 -7.08
CA ILE A 165 -27.99 -5.57 -7.93
C ILE A 165 -29.06 -6.59 -8.38
N GLY A 166 -28.67 -7.81 -8.73
CA GLY A 166 -29.60 -8.88 -9.11
C GLY A 166 -30.54 -9.35 -8.00
N ASP A 167 -30.22 -9.08 -6.72
CA ASP A 167 -31.12 -9.40 -5.61
C ASP A 167 -32.28 -8.39 -5.48
N ILE A 168 -32.12 -7.16 -6.00
CA ILE A 168 -33.06 -6.05 -5.81
C ILE A 168 -33.68 -5.54 -7.13
N CYS A 169 -33.16 -5.95 -8.27
CA CYS A 169 -33.64 -5.51 -9.58
C CYS A 169 -34.09 -6.71 -10.43
N ASN A 170 -35.35 -6.70 -10.82
CA ASN A 170 -35.92 -7.74 -11.69
C ASN A 170 -35.62 -7.52 -13.19
N ARG A 171 -34.93 -6.46 -13.53
CA ARG A 171 -34.55 -6.11 -14.92
C ARG A 171 -33.10 -5.67 -14.97
N PRO A 172 -32.37 -6.02 -16.04
CA PRO A 172 -31.01 -5.50 -16.24
C PRO A 172 -31.02 -3.96 -16.27
N LEU A 173 -30.10 -3.35 -15.55
CA LEU A 173 -29.86 -1.92 -15.61
C LEU A 173 -28.74 -1.64 -16.61
N PRO A 174 -28.87 -0.59 -17.47
CA PRO A 174 -27.78 -0.18 -18.35
C PRO A 174 -26.52 0.10 -17.53
N ASP A 175 -25.39 -0.40 -17.99
CA ASP A 175 -24.05 -0.16 -17.42
C ASP A 175 -23.83 -0.66 -15.97
N LEU A 176 -24.78 -1.43 -15.41
CA LEU A 176 -24.69 -1.95 -14.06
C LEU A 176 -24.87 -3.48 -14.05
N PRO A 177 -23.79 -4.26 -13.87
CA PRO A 177 -23.86 -5.72 -13.87
C PRO A 177 -24.72 -6.25 -12.72
N VAL A 178 -25.46 -7.33 -12.95
CA VAL A 178 -26.33 -7.95 -11.92
C VAL A 178 -25.55 -8.44 -10.68
N HIS A 179 -24.26 -8.78 -10.86
CA HIS A 179 -23.37 -9.20 -9.78
C HIS A 179 -22.65 -8.04 -9.08
N ALA A 180 -22.89 -6.78 -9.49
CA ALA A 180 -22.35 -5.64 -8.79
C ALA A 180 -22.92 -5.56 -7.37
N THR A 181 -22.06 -5.28 -6.40
CA THR A 181 -22.46 -5.12 -5.00
C THR A 181 -23.24 -3.82 -4.81
N ALA A 182 -24.49 -3.92 -4.36
CA ALA A 182 -25.32 -2.78 -3.97
C ALA A 182 -25.05 -2.38 -2.51
N SER A 183 -24.80 -3.36 -1.63
CA SER A 183 -24.45 -3.12 -0.22
C SER A 183 -23.54 -4.20 0.31
N LEU A 184 -22.42 -3.80 0.89
CA LEU A 184 -21.55 -4.70 1.65
C LEU A 184 -22.30 -5.19 2.89
N PHE A 185 -22.22 -6.49 3.18
CA PHE A 185 -22.91 -7.16 4.29
C PHE A 185 -24.44 -7.00 4.29
N GLY A 186 -25.04 -6.44 3.23
CA GLY A 186 -26.48 -6.15 3.19
C GLY A 186 -27.36 -7.38 3.12
N LYS A 187 -26.80 -8.58 2.92
CA LYS A 187 -27.49 -9.86 2.84
C LYS A 187 -27.04 -10.86 3.92
N ALA A 188 -26.06 -10.45 4.75
CA ALA A 188 -25.52 -11.31 5.79
C ALA A 188 -26.62 -11.73 6.78
N ASP A 189 -26.76 -13.04 6.99
CA ASP A 189 -27.70 -13.64 7.91
C ASP A 189 -27.02 -14.74 8.76
N SER A 190 -27.82 -15.48 9.52
CA SER A 190 -27.34 -16.57 10.38
C SER A 190 -26.75 -17.78 9.62
N ASN A 191 -26.91 -17.85 8.31
CA ASN A 191 -26.39 -18.92 7.48
C ASN A 191 -25.05 -18.56 6.83
N ALA A 192 -24.64 -17.30 6.93
CA ALA A 192 -23.31 -16.85 6.50
C ALA A 192 -22.25 -17.50 7.39
N SER A 193 -21.20 -18.03 6.77
CA SER A 193 -20.05 -18.63 7.46
C SER A 193 -18.93 -17.60 7.65
N GLN A 194 -17.89 -17.97 8.38
CA GLN A 194 -16.72 -17.10 8.57
C GLN A 194 -15.88 -16.97 7.30
N GLU A 195 -16.04 -17.90 6.35
CA GLU A 195 -15.39 -17.88 5.05
C GLU A 195 -16.04 -16.86 4.09
N ASP A 196 -17.36 -16.68 4.19
CA ASP A 196 -18.15 -15.80 3.34
C ASP A 196 -17.88 -14.30 3.67
#